data_a5190537df4beda6b6773d6647df321d
#
_entry.id   a5190537df4beda6b6773d6647df321d
#
_cell.length_a   1.000
_cell.length_b   1.000
_cell.length_c   1.000
_cell.angle_alpha   90.00
_cell.angle_beta   90.00
_cell.angle_gamma   90.00
#
_symmetry.space_group_name_H-M   'P 1'
#
loop_
_entity.id
_entity.type
_entity.pdbx_description
1 polymer ?
#
loop_
_entity_poly.entity_id
_entity_poly.type
_entity_poly.pdbx_seq_one_letter_code
_entity_poly.pdbx_strand_id
1 'polypeptide(L)'
;MSGKHLSSRLHRVAQEHGEETGQAGKPSRRSGRQIFVAFSVLFLICALILGLIWFLRPSSEEATEGQAPRSVLSAVEVSGRVGATPTLKLSHPLQIVSTKHQILSQGDGRAITAGTPVLLSVTVFDSTTGEILSPNGRPRLIVGRADDDSLGADMAHEVNGRAEGSRLLVARPLPSVSDSTASPTPTARSTKGEIVVIDILPTLASGQASAQASGSGPLEVTMRDEGPVIKHGDQLPTGPTTQPLLTGAGAQVRSDDDIVVQYFVSGWTDGIERQSTWRTGVPERVRLSELMPGLRPLLIDQKVGSRLAITLPPDQATGDDTLCIVIDILATTPTS
;
A
#
# COMPACT_ATOMS: atom_id res chain seq x y z
N MET A 1 47.42 40.43 -15.63
CA MET A 1 46.66 41.19 -16.60
C MET A 1 45.22 40.81 -16.39
N SER A 2 44.53 41.62 -15.71
CA SER A 2 43.52 42.63 -16.11
C SER A 2 42.26 41.91 -16.55
N GLY A 3 41.07 42.15 -16.07
CA GLY A 3 40.45 43.13 -15.19
C GLY A 3 38.96 42.86 -15.20
N LYS A 4 38.29 42.98 -14.06
CA LYS A 4 37.37 44.09 -13.73
C LYS A 4 36.10 44.14 -14.63
N HIS A 5 34.94 44.27 -14.14
CA HIS A 5 34.17 45.13 -13.23
C HIS A 5 32.70 44.95 -13.61
N LEU A 6 31.72 45.13 -12.93
CA LEU A 6 31.06 45.93 -11.90
C LEU A 6 29.57 45.73 -12.08
N SER A 7 28.80 45.46 -11.06
CA SER A 7 28.18 46.37 -10.10
C SER A 7 26.83 46.97 -10.53
N SER A 8 25.83 46.60 -9.76
CA SER A 8 24.78 47.45 -9.16
C SER A 8 24.10 48.57 -9.99
N ARG A 9 22.75 48.61 -9.89
CA ARG A 9 22.02 49.85 -9.55
C ARG A 9 20.63 49.60 -9.01
N LEU A 10 20.48 49.93 -7.75
CA LEU A 10 19.28 50.43 -7.11
C LEU A 10 19.02 51.86 -7.59
N HIS A 11 17.78 52.26 -7.81
CA HIS A 11 17.28 53.64 -7.64
C HIS A 11 15.76 53.57 -7.53
N ARG A 12 15.27 53.80 -6.45
CA ARG A 12 14.57 54.81 -5.63
C ARG A 12 14.30 56.11 -6.37
N VAL A 13 13.04 56.49 -6.59
CA VAL A 13 12.60 57.88 -6.67
C VAL A 13 11.29 58.01 -5.89
N ALA A 14 11.37 58.97 -5.00
CA ALA A 14 10.37 59.45 -4.08
C ALA A 14 9.50 60.56 -4.71
N GLN A 15 8.33 60.69 -4.14
CA GLN A 15 7.56 61.91 -3.82
C GLN A 15 7.66 63.11 -4.75
N GLU A 16 6.50 63.62 -5.14
CA GLU A 16 6.22 65.03 -4.98
C GLU A 16 4.74 65.38 -4.87
N HIS A 17 4.49 66.35 -4.04
CA HIS A 17 3.29 66.94 -3.53
C HIS A 17 2.48 67.75 -4.61
N GLY A 18 1.17 67.85 -4.35
CA GLY A 18 0.31 68.87 -4.97
C GLY A 18 -0.99 69.03 -4.18
N GLU A 19 -0.97 69.87 -3.18
CA GLU A 19 -2.17 70.47 -2.58
C GLU A 19 -2.91 71.32 -3.59
N GLU A 20 -4.25 71.23 -3.65
CA GLU A 20 -5.07 72.43 -3.82
C GLU A 20 -6.49 72.24 -3.23
N THR A 21 -6.81 73.24 -2.53
CA THR A 21 -7.95 73.62 -1.73
C THR A 21 -9.28 73.72 -2.47
N GLY A 22 -10.36 73.38 -1.74
CA GLY A 22 -11.50 74.28 -1.78
C GLY A 22 -12.86 73.74 -2.16
N GLN A 23 -13.68 73.71 -1.22
CA GLN A 23 -15.07 74.17 -1.11
C GLN A 23 -16.09 73.14 -0.60
N ALA A 24 -16.56 73.47 0.57
CA ALA A 24 -17.66 72.88 1.26
C ALA A 24 -18.99 73.04 0.52
N GLY A 25 -19.59 71.91 0.14
CA GLY A 25 -20.96 71.83 -0.30
C GLY A 25 -21.82 71.10 0.75
N LYS A 26 -22.76 71.82 1.40
CA LYS A 26 -23.72 71.34 2.38
C LYS A 26 -24.51 70.13 1.88
N PRO A 27 -24.72 69.09 2.66
CA PRO A 27 -25.63 68.00 2.29
C PRO A 27 -27.07 68.47 2.49
N SER A 28 -27.84 68.42 1.41
CA SER A 28 -29.30 68.60 1.46
C SER A 28 -29.91 67.34 2.13
N ARG A 29 -30.60 67.57 3.24
CA ARG A 29 -31.50 66.59 3.88
C ARG A 29 -32.59 66.20 2.91
N ARG A 30 -32.47 65.10 2.20
CA ARG A 30 -33.59 64.37 1.58
C ARG A 30 -34.03 63.23 2.50
N SER A 31 -35.16 63.48 3.06
CA SER A 31 -36.16 62.66 3.73
C SER A 31 -35.85 61.14 3.78
N GLY A 32 -35.54 60.67 4.99
CA GLY A 32 -35.42 59.21 5.33
C GLY A 32 -36.69 58.37 5.12
N ARG A 33 -37.80 58.99 4.70
CA ARG A 33 -39.08 58.31 4.43
C ARG A 33 -39.10 57.56 3.10
N GLN A 34 -38.38 58.03 2.09
CA GLN A 34 -38.32 57.37 0.77
C GLN A 34 -37.42 56.12 0.75
N ILE A 35 -36.38 56.12 1.58
CA ILE A 35 -35.47 54.97 1.69
C ILE A 35 -36.16 53.79 2.43
N PHE A 36 -36.97 54.09 3.45
CA PHE A 36 -37.72 53.04 4.19
C PHE A 36 -38.82 52.39 3.31
N VAL A 37 -39.48 53.15 2.44
CA VAL A 37 -40.50 52.59 1.51
C VAL A 37 -39.82 51.73 0.44
N ALA A 38 -38.67 52.11 -0.07
CA ALA A 38 -37.93 51.29 -1.05
C ALA A 38 -37.46 49.96 -0.47
N PHE A 39 -36.96 49.96 0.76
CA PHE A 39 -36.54 48.71 1.45
C PHE A 39 -37.73 47.81 1.81
N SER A 40 -38.85 48.38 2.19
CA SER A 40 -40.08 47.58 2.49
C SER A 40 -40.65 46.93 1.25
N VAL A 41 -40.65 47.64 0.09
CA VAL A 41 -41.10 47.07 -1.20
C VAL A 41 -40.16 45.97 -1.68
N LEU A 42 -38.85 46.19 -1.57
CA LEU A 42 -37.85 45.18 -1.96
C LEU A 42 -37.98 43.88 -1.07
N PHE A 43 -38.19 44.04 0.23
CA PHE A 43 -38.39 42.93 1.14
C PHE A 43 -39.70 42.16 0.84
N LEU A 44 -40.78 42.86 0.46
CA LEU A 44 -42.05 42.23 0.06
C LEU A 44 -41.91 41.47 -1.27
N ILE A 45 -41.16 42.00 -2.21
CA ILE A 45 -40.87 41.32 -3.49
C ILE A 45 -39.97 40.08 -3.24
N CYS A 46 -38.96 40.16 -2.42
CA CYS A 46 -38.13 38.99 -2.05
C CYS A 46 -38.94 37.92 -1.31
N ALA A 47 -39.84 38.30 -0.40
CA ALA A 47 -40.73 37.37 0.29
C ALA A 47 -41.72 36.69 -0.66
N LEU A 48 -42.25 37.42 -1.63
CA LEU A 48 -43.14 36.85 -2.67
C LEU A 48 -42.40 35.92 -3.63
N ILE A 49 -41.15 36.26 -4.00
CA ILE A 49 -40.30 35.39 -4.84
C ILE A 49 -39.94 34.11 -4.07
N LEU A 50 -39.53 34.21 -2.78
CA LEU A 50 -39.27 33.07 -1.95
C LEU A 50 -40.50 32.20 -1.70
N GLY A 51 -41.67 32.82 -1.50
CA GLY A 51 -42.94 32.10 -1.37
C GLY A 51 -43.35 31.42 -2.68
N LEU A 52 -43.11 32.05 -3.85
CA LEU A 52 -43.36 31.45 -5.15
C LEU A 52 -42.40 30.29 -5.47
N ILE A 53 -41.13 30.41 -5.07
CA ILE A 53 -40.14 29.32 -5.19
C ILE A 53 -40.52 28.16 -4.27
N TRP A 54 -41.09 28.44 -3.09
CA TRP A 54 -41.54 27.40 -2.17
C TRP A 54 -42.84 26.74 -2.67
N PHE A 55 -43.72 27.49 -3.31
CA PHE A 55 -45.01 27.00 -3.90
C PHE A 55 -44.81 26.28 -5.22
N LEU A 56 -43.79 26.65 -6.01
CA LEU A 56 -43.40 25.98 -7.27
C LEU A 56 -42.39 24.85 -7.07
N ARG A 57 -42.01 24.54 -5.85
CA ARG A 57 -41.34 23.27 -5.60
C ARG A 57 -42.32 22.17 -5.98
N PRO A 58 -42.03 21.38 -7.01
CA PRO A 58 -42.77 20.17 -7.20
C PRO A 58 -42.69 19.41 -5.89
N SER A 59 -43.83 19.07 -5.30
CA SER A 59 -43.91 18.11 -4.22
C SER A 59 -43.07 16.94 -4.74
N SER A 60 -41.91 16.73 -4.15
CA SER A 60 -41.19 15.48 -4.32
C SER A 60 -42.20 14.46 -3.77
N GLU A 61 -42.98 13.85 -4.70
CA GLU A 61 -43.50 12.53 -4.44
C GLU A 61 -42.33 11.81 -3.78
N GLU A 62 -42.55 11.28 -2.60
CA GLU A 62 -41.71 10.26 -2.04
C GLU A 62 -41.54 9.21 -3.12
N ALA A 63 -40.56 9.45 -4.04
CA ALA A 63 -39.94 8.38 -4.74
C ALA A 63 -39.50 7.48 -3.60
N THR A 64 -40.25 6.42 -3.36
CA THR A 64 -39.75 5.24 -2.69
C THR A 64 -38.29 5.12 -3.16
N GLU A 65 -37.35 5.48 -2.31
CA GLU A 65 -35.95 5.21 -2.57
C GLU A 65 -35.93 3.74 -2.90
N GLY A 66 -35.96 3.44 -4.20
CA GLY A 66 -35.52 2.16 -4.69
C GLY A 66 -34.12 2.05 -4.15
N GLN A 67 -33.98 1.34 -3.04
CA GLN A 67 -32.69 0.99 -2.47
C GLN A 67 -31.88 0.49 -3.64
N ALA A 68 -30.95 1.33 -4.12
CA ALA A 68 -29.93 0.88 -5.05
C ALA A 68 -29.45 -0.46 -4.48
N PRO A 69 -29.42 -1.54 -5.27
CA PRO A 69 -29.14 -2.86 -4.75
C PRO A 69 -27.88 -2.77 -3.92
N ARG A 70 -28.03 -2.89 -2.60
CA ARG A 70 -26.91 -2.82 -1.67
C ARG A 70 -25.93 -3.87 -2.16
N SER A 71 -24.73 -3.45 -2.53
CA SER A 71 -23.70 -4.38 -2.95
C SER A 71 -23.64 -5.51 -1.92
N VAL A 72 -23.65 -6.76 -2.36
CA VAL A 72 -23.49 -7.91 -1.45
C VAL A 72 -22.30 -7.71 -0.51
N LEU A 73 -21.29 -6.99 -0.98
CA LEU A 73 -20.09 -6.65 -0.22
C LEU A 73 -20.33 -5.60 0.88
N SER A 74 -21.46 -4.88 0.89
CA SER A 74 -21.79 -3.95 1.98
C SER A 74 -22.09 -4.66 3.31
N ALA A 75 -22.33 -5.98 3.26
CA ALA A 75 -22.54 -6.83 4.43
C ALA A 75 -21.23 -7.38 5.03
N VAL A 76 -20.08 -7.09 4.39
CA VAL A 76 -18.75 -7.61 4.77
C VAL A 76 -17.93 -6.49 5.38
N GLU A 77 -17.47 -6.69 6.59
CA GLU A 77 -16.49 -5.83 7.26
C GLU A 77 -15.17 -6.59 7.40
N VAL A 78 -14.09 -6.04 6.86
CA VAL A 78 -12.74 -6.60 6.98
C VAL A 78 -11.88 -5.67 7.82
N SER A 79 -11.26 -6.19 8.85
CA SER A 79 -10.37 -5.45 9.74
C SER A 79 -8.98 -6.06 9.81
N GLY A 80 -8.04 -5.32 10.41
CA GLY A 80 -6.63 -5.66 10.46
C GLY A 80 -5.81 -4.87 9.40
N ARG A 81 -4.53 -4.64 9.69
CA ARG A 81 -3.64 -3.95 8.76
C ARG A 81 -3.31 -4.85 7.55
N VAL A 82 -2.97 -4.24 6.42
CA VAL A 82 -2.45 -4.95 5.24
C VAL A 82 -1.21 -5.78 5.62
N GLY A 83 -1.16 -7.03 5.15
CA GLY A 83 -0.08 -7.98 5.46
C GLY A 83 -0.21 -8.72 6.80
N ALA A 84 -1.19 -8.39 7.63
CA ALA A 84 -1.55 -9.19 8.80
C ALA A 84 -2.76 -10.08 8.47
N THR A 85 -2.93 -11.19 9.20
CA THR A 85 -4.13 -12.04 9.06
C THR A 85 -5.38 -11.17 9.26
N PRO A 86 -6.23 -11.01 8.24
CA PRO A 86 -7.43 -10.21 8.35
C PRO A 86 -8.49 -10.91 9.19
N THR A 87 -9.35 -10.12 9.84
CA THR A 87 -10.56 -10.61 10.48
C THR A 87 -11.75 -10.16 9.65
N LEU A 88 -12.66 -11.08 9.36
CA LEU A 88 -13.86 -10.83 8.59
C LEU A 88 -15.10 -10.97 9.48
N LYS A 89 -16.03 -10.01 9.38
CA LYS A 89 -17.34 -10.06 10.00
C LYS A 89 -18.41 -9.93 8.94
N LEU A 90 -19.42 -10.79 9.05
CA LEU A 90 -20.61 -10.75 8.20
C LEU A 90 -21.79 -10.20 9.01
N SER A 91 -22.54 -9.27 8.46
CA SER A 91 -23.81 -8.83 9.07
C SER A 91 -24.92 -9.87 8.90
N HIS A 92 -24.83 -10.71 7.90
CA HIS A 92 -25.70 -11.87 7.64
C HIS A 92 -24.99 -12.82 6.65
N PRO A 93 -25.39 -14.11 6.59
CA PRO A 93 -24.89 -15.07 5.59
C PRO A 93 -25.10 -14.56 4.16
N LEU A 94 -24.07 -14.70 3.32
CA LEU A 94 -24.10 -14.19 1.95
C LEU A 94 -24.36 -15.32 0.95
N GLN A 95 -25.26 -15.06 0.01
CA GLN A 95 -25.46 -15.89 -1.18
C GLN A 95 -24.77 -15.20 -2.37
N ILE A 96 -23.70 -15.81 -2.86
CA ILE A 96 -22.88 -15.26 -3.94
C ILE A 96 -23.22 -15.98 -5.23
N VAL A 97 -23.92 -15.29 -6.12
CA VAL A 97 -24.36 -15.84 -7.43
C VAL A 97 -23.46 -15.39 -8.59
N SER A 98 -22.64 -14.36 -8.38
CA SER A 98 -21.69 -13.84 -9.36
C SER A 98 -20.49 -13.23 -8.64
N THR A 99 -19.33 -13.26 -9.27
CA THR A 99 -18.12 -12.64 -8.72
C THR A 99 -18.30 -11.12 -8.56
N LYS A 100 -17.93 -10.61 -7.39
CA LYS A 100 -17.94 -9.19 -7.03
C LYS A 100 -16.60 -8.80 -6.47
N HIS A 101 -16.17 -7.59 -6.77
CA HIS A 101 -14.87 -7.05 -6.41
C HIS A 101 -15.01 -5.71 -5.69
N GLN A 102 -14.16 -5.46 -4.72
CA GLN A 102 -14.09 -4.19 -4.00
C GLN A 102 -12.66 -3.92 -3.57
N ILE A 103 -12.20 -2.67 -3.73
CA ILE A 103 -10.97 -2.20 -3.12
C ILE A 103 -11.32 -1.73 -1.71
N LEU A 104 -10.76 -2.37 -0.69
CA LEU A 104 -10.98 -1.99 0.71
C LEU A 104 -10.02 -0.87 1.15
N SER A 105 -8.77 -0.95 0.70
CA SER A 105 -7.78 0.11 0.86
C SER A 105 -6.88 0.16 -0.36
N GLN A 106 -6.57 1.37 -0.78
CA GLN A 106 -5.59 1.59 -1.84
C GLN A 106 -4.23 1.85 -1.20
N GLY A 107 -3.21 1.14 -1.68
CA GLY A 107 -1.82 1.38 -1.32
C GLY A 107 -1.22 2.52 -2.13
N ASP A 108 -0.09 2.99 -1.68
CA ASP A 108 0.72 4.08 -2.28
C ASP A 108 2.09 3.58 -2.76
N GLY A 109 2.32 2.26 -2.72
CA GLY A 109 3.55 1.64 -3.18
C GLY A 109 3.66 1.56 -4.70
N ARG A 110 4.55 0.68 -5.19
CA ARG A 110 4.80 0.47 -6.62
C ARG A 110 3.52 -0.01 -7.32
N ALA A 111 3.25 0.55 -8.50
CA ALA A 111 2.14 0.11 -9.33
C ALA A 111 2.41 -1.27 -9.94
N ILE A 112 1.40 -2.13 -9.94
CA ILE A 112 1.44 -3.47 -10.54
C ILE A 112 0.95 -3.37 -11.97
N THR A 113 1.79 -3.79 -12.90
CA THR A 113 1.48 -3.96 -14.33
C THR A 113 1.80 -5.38 -14.75
N ALA A 114 1.36 -5.78 -15.92
CA ALA A 114 1.62 -7.14 -16.43
C ALA A 114 3.12 -7.50 -16.36
N GLY A 115 3.44 -8.67 -15.81
CA GLY A 115 4.80 -9.16 -15.61
C GLY A 115 5.56 -8.53 -14.43
N THR A 116 4.99 -7.56 -13.72
CA THR A 116 5.60 -6.97 -12.51
C THR A 116 5.74 -8.06 -11.42
N PRO A 117 6.90 -8.18 -10.74
CA PRO A 117 7.03 -9.05 -9.58
C PRO A 117 6.02 -8.67 -8.49
N VAL A 118 5.40 -9.66 -7.87
CA VAL A 118 4.37 -9.47 -6.83
C VAL A 118 4.59 -10.42 -5.66
N LEU A 119 4.20 -9.93 -4.49
CA LEU A 119 4.04 -10.70 -3.27
C LEU A 119 2.62 -10.48 -2.76
N LEU A 120 1.82 -11.54 -2.68
CA LEU A 120 0.43 -11.48 -2.25
C LEU A 120 0.25 -12.27 -0.95
N SER A 121 -0.61 -11.75 -0.08
CA SER A 121 -1.12 -12.46 1.09
C SER A 121 -2.62 -12.69 0.90
N VAL A 122 -3.03 -13.95 0.73
CA VAL A 122 -4.39 -14.33 0.35
C VAL A 122 -5.05 -15.11 1.49
N THR A 123 -6.19 -14.63 1.96
CA THR A 123 -7.01 -15.30 2.98
C THR A 123 -8.39 -15.57 2.41
N VAL A 124 -8.86 -16.80 2.56
CA VAL A 124 -10.15 -17.26 2.07
C VAL A 124 -11.09 -17.50 3.25
N PHE A 125 -12.32 -17.00 3.15
CA PHE A 125 -13.37 -17.13 4.15
C PHE A 125 -14.63 -17.77 3.56
N ASP A 126 -15.36 -18.51 4.37
CA ASP A 126 -16.70 -19.00 4.04
C ASP A 126 -17.68 -17.82 3.98
N SER A 127 -18.47 -17.72 2.90
CA SER A 127 -19.41 -16.62 2.70
C SER A 127 -20.64 -16.68 3.61
N THR A 128 -20.85 -17.80 4.30
CA THR A 128 -22.02 -18.03 5.17
C THR A 128 -21.67 -17.81 6.64
N THR A 129 -20.50 -18.30 7.08
CA THR A 129 -20.07 -18.24 8.46
C THR A 129 -19.06 -17.14 8.75
N GLY A 130 -18.32 -16.69 7.73
CA GLY A 130 -17.19 -15.77 7.90
C GLY A 130 -15.94 -16.44 8.47
N GLU A 131 -15.92 -17.77 8.61
CA GLU A 131 -14.77 -18.51 9.11
C GLU A 131 -13.66 -18.60 8.06
N ILE A 132 -12.40 -18.63 8.50
CA ILE A 132 -11.25 -18.77 7.62
C ILE A 132 -11.19 -20.20 7.07
N LEU A 133 -11.21 -20.32 5.74
CA LEU A 133 -11.03 -21.58 5.01
C LEU A 133 -9.57 -21.84 4.64
N SER A 134 -8.71 -20.83 4.72
CA SER A 134 -7.27 -20.98 4.46
C SER A 134 -6.65 -22.01 5.41
N PRO A 135 -5.71 -22.85 4.95
CA PRO A 135 -5.04 -23.84 5.78
C PRO A 135 -4.47 -23.24 7.06
N ASN A 136 -4.64 -23.94 8.18
CA ASN A 136 -4.18 -23.52 9.51
C ASN A 136 -4.72 -22.15 9.98
N GLY A 137 -5.82 -21.65 9.39
CA GLY A 137 -6.39 -20.34 9.73
C GLY A 137 -5.49 -19.17 9.38
N ARG A 138 -4.62 -19.30 8.38
CA ARG A 138 -3.59 -18.30 8.04
C ARG A 138 -3.64 -17.89 6.58
N PRO A 139 -3.14 -16.67 6.27
CA PRO A 139 -2.97 -16.26 4.88
C PRO A 139 -1.98 -17.16 4.14
N ARG A 140 -2.24 -17.39 2.88
CA ARG A 140 -1.29 -18.02 1.95
C ARG A 140 -0.47 -16.92 1.29
N LEU A 141 0.85 -17.01 1.39
CA LEU A 141 1.77 -16.14 0.65
C LEU A 141 1.97 -16.70 -0.77
N ILE A 142 1.83 -15.84 -1.76
CA ILE A 142 2.05 -16.15 -3.18
C ILE A 142 3.12 -15.19 -3.69
N VAL A 143 4.19 -15.75 -4.25
CA VAL A 143 5.29 -15.02 -4.87
C VAL A 143 5.31 -15.35 -6.35
N GLY A 144 5.45 -14.36 -7.22
CA GLY A 144 5.47 -14.57 -8.66
C GLY A 144 5.51 -13.27 -9.43
N ARG A 145 4.94 -13.31 -10.63
CA ARG A 145 4.72 -12.14 -11.48
C ARG A 145 3.23 -11.92 -11.71
N ALA A 146 2.86 -10.70 -12.01
CA ALA A 146 1.47 -10.35 -12.33
C ALA A 146 1.12 -10.81 -13.76
N ASP A 147 1.12 -12.11 -13.99
CA ASP A 147 0.80 -12.78 -15.24
C ASP A 147 0.00 -14.07 -14.99
N ASP A 148 -0.59 -14.60 -16.04
CA ASP A 148 -1.46 -15.77 -15.98
C ASP A 148 -0.69 -17.05 -15.61
N ASP A 149 0.58 -17.13 -16.01
CA ASP A 149 1.42 -18.31 -15.75
C ASP A 149 1.77 -18.44 -14.26
N SER A 150 2.04 -17.31 -13.59
CA SER A 150 2.44 -17.30 -12.19
C SER A 150 1.25 -17.29 -11.22
N LEU A 151 0.18 -16.55 -11.54
CA LEU A 151 -0.94 -16.30 -10.64
C LEU A 151 -2.24 -17.00 -11.06
N GLY A 152 -2.35 -17.37 -12.34
CA GLY A 152 -3.62 -17.67 -12.98
C GLY A 152 -4.37 -16.40 -13.40
N ALA A 153 -5.16 -16.49 -14.47
CA ALA A 153 -5.80 -15.34 -15.13
C ALA A 153 -6.65 -14.48 -14.18
N ASP A 154 -7.45 -15.11 -13.31
CA ASP A 154 -8.32 -14.40 -12.38
C ASP A 154 -7.51 -13.52 -11.41
N MET A 155 -6.48 -14.09 -10.77
CA MET A 155 -5.67 -13.37 -9.79
C MET A 155 -4.82 -12.29 -10.46
N ALA A 156 -4.24 -12.57 -11.63
CA ALA A 156 -3.47 -11.60 -12.42
C ALA A 156 -4.34 -10.39 -12.78
N HIS A 157 -5.59 -10.63 -13.19
CA HIS A 157 -6.57 -9.58 -13.47
C HIS A 157 -6.88 -8.72 -12.23
N GLU A 158 -7.05 -9.34 -11.05
CA GLU A 158 -7.37 -8.63 -9.81
C GLU A 158 -6.28 -7.67 -9.37
N VAL A 159 -5.01 -8.06 -9.51
CA VAL A 159 -3.87 -7.26 -9.02
C VAL A 159 -3.38 -6.23 -10.04
N ASN A 160 -3.65 -6.44 -11.33
CA ASN A 160 -3.24 -5.50 -12.38
C ASN A 160 -3.88 -4.12 -12.18
N GLY A 161 -3.10 -3.06 -12.37
CA GLY A 161 -3.52 -1.68 -12.16
C GLY A 161 -3.66 -1.28 -10.68
N ARG A 162 -3.26 -2.14 -9.75
CA ARG A 162 -3.22 -1.83 -8.31
C ARG A 162 -1.83 -1.41 -7.88
N ALA A 163 -1.72 -0.92 -6.64
CA ALA A 163 -0.42 -0.59 -6.04
C ALA A 163 -0.11 -1.54 -4.86
N GLU A 164 1.17 -1.75 -4.60
CA GLU A 164 1.62 -2.39 -3.35
C GLU A 164 1.06 -1.64 -2.15
N GLY A 165 0.66 -2.37 -1.11
CA GLY A 165 -0.06 -1.83 0.06
C GLY A 165 -1.58 -1.84 -0.09
N SER A 166 -2.13 -2.25 -1.26
CA SER A 166 -3.59 -2.36 -1.46
C SER A 166 -4.16 -3.62 -0.82
N ARG A 167 -5.42 -3.52 -0.35
CA ARG A 167 -6.25 -4.66 0.07
C ARG A 167 -7.49 -4.74 -0.81
N LEU A 168 -7.72 -5.92 -1.38
CA LEU A 168 -8.84 -6.23 -2.24
C LEU A 168 -9.76 -7.24 -1.56
N LEU A 169 -11.04 -7.17 -1.87
CA LEU A 169 -12.07 -8.12 -1.49
C LEU A 169 -12.70 -8.69 -2.75
N VAL A 170 -12.71 -10.00 -2.89
CA VAL A 170 -13.35 -10.72 -3.98
C VAL A 170 -14.33 -11.71 -3.39
N ALA A 171 -15.60 -11.59 -3.74
CA ALA A 171 -16.61 -12.58 -3.40
C ALA A 171 -16.97 -13.38 -4.66
N ARG A 172 -16.83 -14.69 -4.62
CA ARG A 172 -17.09 -15.54 -5.78
C ARG A 172 -17.90 -16.80 -5.42
N PRO A 173 -18.79 -17.29 -6.33
CA PRO A 173 -19.48 -18.54 -6.11
C PRO A 173 -18.50 -19.72 -6.19
N LEU A 174 -18.69 -20.71 -5.34
CA LEU A 174 -17.99 -21.98 -5.49
C LEU A 174 -18.64 -22.80 -6.61
N PRO A 175 -17.86 -23.46 -7.47
CA PRO A 175 -18.41 -24.37 -8.45
C PRO A 175 -19.18 -25.46 -7.71
N SER A 176 -20.43 -25.72 -8.14
CA SER A 176 -21.18 -26.87 -7.66
C SER A 176 -20.47 -28.15 -8.14
N VAL A 177 -20.00 -28.95 -7.22
CA VAL A 177 -19.59 -30.33 -7.54
C VAL A 177 -20.86 -31.08 -7.93
N SER A 178 -21.14 -31.17 -9.23
CA SER A 178 -22.16 -32.07 -9.74
C SER A 178 -21.59 -33.45 -9.56
N ASP A 179 -22.10 -34.22 -8.58
CA ASP A 179 -21.92 -35.66 -8.55
C ASP A 179 -22.42 -36.21 -9.88
N SER A 180 -21.51 -36.72 -10.69
CA SER A 180 -21.72 -37.15 -12.08
C SER A 180 -22.59 -38.43 -12.20
N THR A 181 -23.44 -38.75 -11.22
CA THR A 181 -24.35 -39.92 -11.20
C THR A 181 -25.82 -39.58 -11.03
N ALA A 182 -26.22 -38.30 -10.98
CA ALA A 182 -27.63 -37.92 -10.88
C ALA A 182 -28.10 -37.21 -12.14
N SER A 183 -29.22 -37.64 -12.67
CA SER A 183 -29.98 -37.05 -13.78
C SER A 183 -30.12 -35.52 -13.65
N PRO A 184 -30.07 -34.76 -14.75
CA PRO A 184 -30.09 -33.30 -14.67
C PRO A 184 -31.50 -32.77 -14.33
N THR A 185 -31.82 -32.74 -13.05
CA THR A 185 -32.92 -31.92 -12.57
C THR A 185 -32.34 -30.52 -12.30
N PRO A 186 -32.88 -29.44 -12.89
CA PRO A 186 -32.35 -28.09 -12.70
C PRO A 186 -32.81 -27.53 -11.34
N THR A 187 -32.29 -28.07 -10.25
CA THR A 187 -32.68 -27.63 -8.93
C THR A 187 -31.43 -27.43 -8.06
N ALA A 188 -31.28 -26.20 -7.59
CA ALA A 188 -30.27 -25.70 -6.66
C ALA A 188 -28.88 -25.45 -7.26
N ARG A 189 -28.72 -24.24 -7.86
CA ARG A 189 -27.40 -23.62 -7.92
C ARG A 189 -26.82 -23.60 -6.49
N SER A 190 -25.66 -24.19 -6.28
CA SER A 190 -24.98 -24.08 -5.01
C SER A 190 -24.86 -22.61 -4.64
N THR A 191 -25.49 -22.20 -3.56
CA THR A 191 -25.44 -20.84 -3.04
C THR A 191 -24.20 -20.63 -2.17
N LYS A 192 -23.34 -21.64 -2.06
CA LYS A 192 -22.08 -21.55 -1.35
C LYS A 192 -21.10 -20.70 -2.15
N GLY A 193 -20.52 -19.76 -1.48
CA GLY A 193 -19.49 -18.90 -2.04
C GLY A 193 -18.31 -18.76 -1.09
N GLU A 194 -17.28 -18.14 -1.56
CA GLU A 194 -16.13 -17.76 -0.74
C GLU A 194 -15.85 -16.29 -0.87
N ILE A 195 -15.28 -15.72 0.18
CA ILE A 195 -14.80 -14.36 0.24
C ILE A 195 -13.28 -14.43 0.33
N VAL A 196 -12.60 -13.82 -0.62
CA VAL A 196 -11.15 -13.81 -0.71
C VAL A 196 -10.67 -12.38 -0.38
N VAL A 197 -9.82 -12.26 0.62
CA VAL A 197 -9.09 -11.03 0.93
C VAL A 197 -7.69 -11.16 0.39
N ILE A 198 -7.28 -10.22 -0.46
CA ILE A 198 -5.98 -10.19 -1.11
C ILE A 198 -5.26 -8.94 -0.67
N ASP A 199 -4.14 -9.08 0.01
CA ASP A 199 -3.21 -8.00 0.31
C ASP A 199 -2.05 -8.05 -0.70
N ILE A 200 -1.80 -6.94 -1.38
CA ILE A 200 -0.63 -6.76 -2.24
C ILE A 200 0.49 -6.20 -1.37
N LEU A 201 1.48 -7.03 -1.07
CA LEU A 201 2.58 -6.67 -0.18
C LEU A 201 3.73 -6.02 -0.96
N PRO A 202 4.55 -5.17 -0.30
CA PRO A 202 5.77 -4.65 -0.90
C PRO A 202 6.74 -5.78 -1.28
N THR A 203 7.42 -5.63 -2.40
CA THR A 203 8.48 -6.53 -2.85
C THR A 203 9.88 -6.01 -2.57
N LEU A 204 9.98 -4.86 -1.91
CA LEU A 204 11.18 -4.29 -1.33
C LEU A 204 10.92 -3.87 0.12
N ALA A 205 11.97 -3.76 0.93
CA ALA A 205 11.85 -3.27 2.29
C ALA A 205 11.23 -1.87 2.33
N SER A 206 10.27 -1.68 3.23
CA SER A 206 9.46 -0.46 3.36
C SER A 206 9.58 0.18 4.76
N GLY A 207 10.61 -0.22 5.53
CA GLY A 207 10.88 0.31 6.85
C GLY A 207 11.41 1.74 6.85
N GLN A 208 11.53 2.30 8.05
CA GLN A 208 12.16 3.61 8.24
C GLN A 208 13.68 3.48 8.25
N ALA A 209 14.38 4.51 7.77
CA ALA A 209 15.83 4.57 7.82
C ALA A 209 16.31 4.39 9.27
N SER A 210 17.23 3.45 9.48
CA SER A 210 17.79 3.21 10.80
C SER A 210 18.76 4.34 11.17
N ALA A 211 18.69 4.83 12.40
CA ALA A 211 19.66 5.79 12.92
C ALA A 211 21.12 5.22 12.91
N GLN A 212 21.24 3.90 12.88
CA GLN A 212 22.52 3.18 12.82
C GLN A 212 22.97 2.91 11.37
N ALA A 213 22.18 3.30 10.36
CA ALA A 213 22.51 3.06 8.96
C ALA A 213 23.73 3.84 8.46
N SER A 214 24.06 4.97 9.13
CA SER A 214 25.14 5.85 8.71
C SER A 214 26.44 5.52 9.47
N GLY A 215 27.32 4.72 8.84
CA GLY A 215 28.74 4.66 9.20
C GLY A 215 29.16 3.75 10.37
N SER A 216 28.27 2.91 10.91
CA SER A 216 28.61 2.05 12.07
C SER A 216 28.92 0.58 11.74
N GLY A 217 28.91 0.19 10.48
CA GLY A 217 29.16 -1.19 10.06
C GLY A 217 30.27 -1.29 9.02
N PRO A 218 30.75 -2.52 8.73
CA PRO A 218 31.80 -2.76 7.75
C PRO A 218 31.38 -2.55 6.30
N LEU A 219 30.05 -2.45 6.03
CA LEU A 219 29.48 -2.32 4.70
C LEU A 219 28.84 -0.95 4.49
N GLU A 220 29.19 -0.29 3.38
CA GLU A 220 28.46 0.85 2.83
C GLU A 220 27.56 0.36 1.69
N VAL A 221 26.25 0.52 1.82
CA VAL A 221 25.27 0.03 0.85
C VAL A 221 24.55 1.19 0.18
N THR A 222 24.63 1.25 -1.13
CA THR A 222 23.86 2.18 -1.96
C THR A 222 22.85 1.39 -2.79
N MET A 223 21.57 1.71 -2.67
CA MET A 223 20.52 1.11 -3.49
C MET A 223 20.44 1.79 -4.86
N ARG A 224 20.39 0.99 -5.91
CA ARG A 224 20.13 1.40 -7.29
C ARG A 224 18.95 0.62 -7.85
N ASP A 225 18.49 0.99 -9.04
CA ASP A 225 17.35 0.31 -9.69
C ASP A 225 17.65 -1.17 -9.95
N GLU A 226 18.91 -1.50 -10.26
CA GLU A 226 19.36 -2.88 -10.51
C GLU A 226 19.64 -3.68 -9.23
N GLY A 227 19.60 -3.04 -8.08
CA GLY A 227 19.88 -3.66 -6.78
C GLY A 227 20.92 -2.93 -5.94
N PRO A 228 21.38 -3.54 -4.83
CA PRO A 228 22.35 -2.94 -3.95
C PRO A 228 23.77 -2.95 -4.54
N VAL A 229 24.47 -1.84 -4.37
CA VAL A 229 25.92 -1.73 -4.59
C VAL A 229 26.58 -1.68 -3.23
N ILE A 230 27.46 -2.65 -2.96
CA ILE A 230 28.15 -2.80 -1.69
C ILE A 230 29.58 -2.30 -1.85
N LYS A 231 30.04 -1.48 -0.90
CA LYS A 231 31.43 -1.15 -0.65
C LYS A 231 31.77 -1.56 0.79
N HIS A 232 33.01 -1.89 1.04
CA HIS A 232 33.49 -2.21 2.37
C HIS A 232 34.87 -1.55 2.64
N GLY A 233 35.24 -1.44 3.91
CA GLY A 233 36.56 -1.01 4.31
C GLY A 233 37.61 -2.12 4.13
N ASP A 234 38.87 -1.82 4.47
CA ASP A 234 40.00 -2.78 4.31
C ASP A 234 40.05 -3.81 5.44
N GLN A 235 39.37 -3.56 6.55
CA GLN A 235 39.37 -4.47 7.72
C GLN A 235 38.33 -5.57 7.55
N LEU A 236 38.83 -6.81 7.41
CA LEU A 236 37.98 -8.00 7.39
C LEU A 236 37.31 -8.19 8.76
N PRO A 237 35.99 -8.35 8.85
CA PRO A 237 35.31 -8.66 10.09
C PRO A 237 35.74 -10.02 10.66
N THR A 238 35.99 -10.08 11.95
CA THR A 238 36.43 -11.32 12.66
C THR A 238 35.26 -12.23 13.03
N GLY A 239 34.03 -11.80 12.81
CA GLY A 239 32.81 -12.55 13.10
C GLY A 239 31.62 -11.99 12.32
N PRO A 240 30.45 -12.64 12.43
CA PRO A 240 29.23 -12.17 11.80
C PRO A 240 28.87 -10.76 12.27
N THR A 241 28.47 -9.88 11.34
CA THR A 241 27.98 -8.55 11.68
C THR A 241 26.59 -8.34 11.06
N THR A 242 25.76 -7.55 11.72
CA THR A 242 24.47 -7.12 11.21
C THR A 242 24.30 -5.62 11.40
N GLN A 243 24.02 -4.93 10.32
CA GLN A 243 23.75 -3.49 10.30
C GLN A 243 22.36 -3.26 9.74
N PRO A 244 21.39 -2.77 10.53
CA PRO A 244 20.08 -2.42 10.02
C PRO A 244 20.17 -1.14 9.19
N LEU A 245 19.83 -1.22 7.89
CA LEU A 245 19.70 -0.08 6.99
C LEU A 245 18.30 0.53 7.06
N LEU A 246 17.29 -0.34 7.09
CA LEU A 246 15.88 0.03 7.32
C LEU A 246 15.35 -0.83 8.46
N THR A 247 14.56 -0.20 9.34
CA THR A 247 13.85 -0.89 10.41
C THR A 247 12.37 -1.01 10.06
N GLY A 248 11.90 -2.23 9.89
CA GLY A 248 10.51 -2.54 9.58
C GLY A 248 9.57 -2.36 10.77
N ALA A 249 8.27 -2.20 10.47
CA ALA A 249 7.20 -2.15 11.46
C ALA A 249 6.27 -3.37 11.41
N GLY A 250 6.63 -4.38 10.56
CA GLY A 250 5.85 -5.58 10.36
C GLY A 250 5.92 -6.60 11.49
N ALA A 251 5.48 -7.82 11.21
CA ALA A 251 5.59 -8.94 12.15
C ALA A 251 7.07 -9.27 12.42
N GLN A 252 7.33 -9.78 13.63
CA GLN A 252 8.65 -10.23 14.02
C GLN A 252 8.90 -11.65 13.50
N VAL A 253 10.08 -11.89 12.98
CA VAL A 253 10.53 -13.21 12.50
C VAL A 253 10.85 -14.10 13.69
N ARG A 254 10.30 -15.31 13.71
CA ARG A 254 10.52 -16.33 14.73
C ARG A 254 11.41 -17.43 14.20
N SER A 255 11.98 -18.20 15.10
CA SER A 255 12.95 -19.26 14.80
C SER A 255 12.42 -20.40 13.90
N ASP A 256 11.11 -20.57 13.87
CA ASP A 256 10.37 -21.60 13.12
C ASP A 256 9.59 -21.05 11.92
N ASP A 257 9.85 -19.80 11.53
CA ASP A 257 9.15 -19.18 10.41
C ASP A 257 9.81 -19.55 9.07
N ASP A 258 8.97 -19.57 8.02
CA ASP A 258 9.40 -19.29 6.66
C ASP A 258 9.35 -17.79 6.44
N ILE A 259 10.30 -17.24 5.70
CA ILE A 259 10.34 -15.81 5.35
C ILE A 259 10.35 -15.65 3.83
N VAL A 260 9.80 -14.52 3.38
CA VAL A 260 9.96 -14.07 2.00
C VAL A 260 10.95 -12.92 2.00
N VAL A 261 11.98 -13.07 1.19
CA VAL A 261 13.12 -12.14 1.16
C VAL A 261 13.46 -11.70 -0.26
N GLN A 262 14.06 -10.51 -0.34
CA GLN A 262 14.82 -10.06 -1.50
C GLN A 262 16.26 -9.95 -1.03
N TYR A 263 17.22 -10.56 -1.74
CA TYR A 263 18.60 -10.58 -1.26
C TYR A 263 19.64 -10.47 -2.37
N PHE A 264 20.81 -10.00 -1.97
CA PHE A 264 22.03 -9.94 -2.77
C PHE A 264 23.20 -10.47 -1.93
N VAL A 265 24.03 -11.31 -2.53
CA VAL A 265 25.21 -11.88 -1.89
C VAL A 265 26.40 -11.69 -2.81
N SER A 266 27.48 -11.13 -2.29
CA SER A 266 28.78 -11.06 -2.97
C SER A 266 29.92 -11.52 -2.06
N GLY A 267 31.06 -11.87 -2.66
CA GLY A 267 32.29 -12.11 -1.91
C GLY A 267 32.91 -10.82 -1.41
N TRP A 268 33.58 -10.88 -0.26
CA TRP A 268 34.35 -9.75 0.28
C TRP A 268 35.61 -9.49 -0.56
N THR A 269 36.36 -10.55 -0.89
CA THR A 269 37.67 -10.42 -1.52
C THR A 269 37.61 -9.94 -2.97
N ASP A 270 36.62 -10.42 -3.72
CA ASP A 270 36.51 -10.17 -5.15
C ASP A 270 35.32 -9.27 -5.57
N GLY A 271 34.37 -9.01 -4.63
CA GLY A 271 33.14 -8.25 -4.91
C GLY A 271 32.19 -8.94 -5.89
N ILE A 272 32.48 -10.17 -6.32
CA ILE A 272 31.68 -10.87 -7.32
C ILE A 272 30.36 -11.33 -6.71
N GLU A 273 29.24 -11.04 -7.43
CA GLU A 273 27.93 -11.54 -7.07
C GLU A 273 27.89 -13.06 -7.06
N ARG A 274 27.45 -13.66 -5.96
CA ARG A 274 27.23 -15.10 -5.82
C ARG A 274 25.76 -15.44 -6.11
N GLN A 275 24.85 -14.67 -5.54
CA GLN A 275 23.40 -14.82 -5.70
C GLN A 275 22.69 -13.47 -5.60
N SER A 276 21.58 -13.32 -6.33
CA SER A 276 20.74 -12.14 -6.25
C SER A 276 19.34 -12.43 -6.75
N THR A 277 18.31 -12.06 -5.97
CA THR A 277 16.94 -12.01 -6.39
C THR A 277 16.58 -10.67 -7.05
N TRP A 278 17.39 -9.62 -6.84
CA TRP A 278 17.17 -8.30 -7.48
C TRP A 278 17.26 -8.38 -9.01
N ARG A 279 18.07 -9.27 -9.56
CA ARG A 279 18.19 -9.45 -11.01
C ARG A 279 16.85 -9.79 -11.68
N THR A 280 16.02 -10.57 -11.04
CA THR A 280 14.67 -10.93 -11.51
C THR A 280 13.60 -10.03 -10.94
N GLY A 281 13.88 -9.37 -9.82
CA GLY A 281 12.95 -8.61 -8.99
C GLY A 281 11.93 -9.46 -8.24
N VAL A 282 11.92 -10.79 -8.46
CA VAL A 282 10.99 -11.71 -7.79
C VAL A 282 11.59 -12.14 -6.46
N PRO A 283 10.91 -11.89 -5.32
CA PRO A 283 11.34 -12.37 -4.02
C PRO A 283 11.40 -13.89 -3.94
N GLU A 284 12.12 -14.40 -2.97
CA GLU A 284 12.24 -15.83 -2.71
C GLU A 284 11.68 -16.18 -1.33
N ARG A 285 10.98 -17.32 -1.23
CA ARG A 285 10.56 -17.89 0.03
C ARG A 285 11.60 -18.86 0.52
N VAL A 286 12.11 -18.63 1.72
CA VAL A 286 13.16 -19.46 2.33
C VAL A 286 12.75 -19.90 3.73
N ARG A 287 13.14 -21.11 4.11
CA ARG A 287 13.00 -21.61 5.48
C ARG A 287 14.19 -21.18 6.30
N LEU A 288 13.95 -20.61 7.48
CA LEU A 288 15.05 -20.24 8.38
C LEU A 288 15.94 -21.42 8.77
N SER A 289 15.37 -22.63 8.86
CA SER A 289 16.13 -23.84 9.18
C SER A 289 17.09 -24.29 8.08
N GLU A 290 16.89 -23.83 6.84
CA GLU A 290 17.70 -24.18 5.66
C GLU A 290 18.79 -23.15 5.36
N LEU A 291 18.78 -22.01 6.08
CA LEU A 291 19.79 -20.97 5.92
C LEU A 291 21.15 -21.35 6.51
N MET A 292 22.19 -20.71 6.00
CA MET A 292 23.54 -20.82 6.56
C MET A 292 23.52 -20.62 8.09
N PRO A 293 24.29 -21.42 8.85
CA PRO A 293 24.27 -21.35 10.32
C PRO A 293 24.50 -19.95 10.88
N GLY A 294 25.39 -19.16 10.28
CA GLY A 294 25.67 -17.80 10.71
C GLY A 294 24.58 -16.78 10.32
N LEU A 295 23.81 -17.03 9.25
CA LEU A 295 22.77 -16.09 8.78
C LEU A 295 21.50 -16.21 9.61
N ARG A 296 21.08 -17.41 9.95
CA ARG A 296 19.82 -17.69 10.65
C ARG A 296 19.63 -16.86 11.93
N PRO A 297 20.58 -16.84 12.90
CA PRO A 297 20.40 -16.09 14.15
C PRO A 297 20.31 -14.58 13.94
N LEU A 298 20.86 -14.04 12.84
CA LEU A 298 20.84 -12.62 12.53
C LEU A 298 19.49 -12.15 11.98
N LEU A 299 18.65 -13.08 11.46
CA LEU A 299 17.33 -12.79 10.93
C LEU A 299 16.21 -13.00 11.95
N ILE A 300 16.44 -13.83 12.97
CA ILE A 300 15.49 -14.00 14.08
C ILE A 300 15.33 -12.66 14.80
N ASP A 301 14.11 -12.36 15.27
CA ASP A 301 13.71 -11.12 15.92
C ASP A 301 13.73 -9.86 15.03
N GLN A 302 14.17 -9.96 13.79
CA GLN A 302 14.00 -8.88 12.82
C GLN A 302 12.52 -8.71 12.43
N LYS A 303 12.15 -7.53 11.96
CA LYS A 303 10.77 -7.23 11.58
C LYS A 303 10.61 -7.22 10.07
N VAL A 304 9.46 -7.68 9.60
CA VAL A 304 9.04 -7.50 8.21
C VAL A 304 9.07 -6.01 7.84
N GLY A 305 9.62 -5.73 6.67
CA GLY A 305 9.92 -4.38 6.18
C GLY A 305 11.35 -3.91 6.47
N SER A 306 12.17 -4.71 7.20
CA SER A 306 13.57 -4.38 7.45
C SER A 306 14.47 -4.68 6.26
N ARG A 307 15.56 -3.88 6.12
CA ARG A 307 16.71 -4.14 5.26
C ARG A 307 17.96 -4.21 6.11
N LEU A 308 18.71 -5.27 5.95
CA LEU A 308 19.95 -5.51 6.70
C LEU A 308 21.13 -5.61 5.75
N ALA A 309 22.27 -5.07 6.16
CA ALA A 309 23.58 -5.39 5.60
C ALA A 309 24.33 -6.32 6.58
N ILE A 310 24.81 -7.44 6.10
CA ILE A 310 25.35 -8.52 6.90
C ILE A 310 26.71 -8.94 6.33
N THR A 311 27.68 -9.22 7.21
CA THR A 311 28.90 -9.97 6.82
C THR A 311 28.92 -11.31 7.54
N LEU A 312 29.28 -12.35 6.79
CA LEU A 312 29.45 -13.70 7.32
C LEU A 312 30.84 -14.23 6.98
N PRO A 313 31.68 -14.57 7.97
CA PRO A 313 32.97 -15.20 7.72
C PRO A 313 32.79 -16.65 7.22
N PRO A 314 33.81 -17.24 6.56
CA PRO A 314 33.72 -18.54 5.89
C PRO A 314 33.31 -19.71 6.81
N ASP A 315 33.69 -19.67 8.08
CA ASP A 315 33.35 -20.70 9.08
C ASP A 315 31.87 -20.74 9.44
N GLN A 316 31.11 -19.72 9.08
CA GLN A 316 29.66 -19.58 9.32
C GLN A 316 28.84 -19.39 8.05
N ALA A 317 29.49 -19.39 6.91
CA ALA A 317 28.90 -19.23 5.57
C ALA A 317 29.15 -20.50 4.73
N THR A 318 28.79 -20.42 3.45
CA THR A 318 29.15 -21.43 2.45
C THR A 318 30.26 -20.87 1.58
N GLY A 319 31.35 -21.67 1.41
CA GLY A 319 32.52 -21.26 0.65
C GLY A 319 33.68 -20.84 1.55
N ASP A 320 34.71 -20.26 0.94
CA ASP A 320 36.01 -19.92 1.54
C ASP A 320 36.28 -18.41 1.65
N ASP A 321 35.32 -17.58 1.22
CA ASP A 321 35.38 -16.12 1.35
C ASP A 321 34.33 -15.60 2.34
N THR A 322 34.62 -14.43 2.95
CA THR A 322 33.60 -13.70 3.71
C THR A 322 32.52 -13.20 2.79
N LEU A 323 31.25 -13.44 3.13
CA LEU A 323 30.11 -12.98 2.35
C LEU A 323 29.63 -11.61 2.81
N CYS A 324 29.35 -10.74 1.84
CA CYS A 324 28.65 -9.48 1.99
C CYS A 324 27.20 -9.67 1.52
N ILE A 325 26.24 -9.48 2.40
CA ILE A 325 24.83 -9.77 2.14
C ILE A 325 23.99 -8.51 2.38
N VAL A 326 23.11 -8.17 1.44
CA VAL A 326 22.01 -7.23 1.66
C VAL A 326 20.72 -8.02 1.54
N ILE A 327 19.87 -7.92 2.56
CA ILE A 327 18.62 -8.70 2.62
C ILE A 327 17.45 -7.84 3.10
N ASP A 328 16.34 -7.91 2.36
CA ASP A 328 15.04 -7.34 2.69
C ASP A 328 14.14 -8.45 3.23
N ILE A 329 13.50 -8.22 4.35
CA ILE A 329 12.51 -9.14 4.95
C ILE A 329 11.13 -8.63 4.59
N LEU A 330 10.42 -9.34 3.71
CA LEU A 330 9.17 -8.86 3.08
C LEU A 330 7.92 -9.45 3.70
N ALA A 331 7.98 -10.70 4.15
CA ALA A 331 6.89 -11.37 4.85
C ALA A 331 7.45 -12.50 5.73
N THR A 332 6.67 -12.91 6.71
CA THR A 332 6.95 -14.08 7.55
C THR A 332 5.68 -14.91 7.76
N THR A 333 5.82 -16.21 7.84
CA THR A 333 4.73 -17.13 8.16
C THR A 333 5.30 -18.31 8.93
N PRO A 334 4.70 -18.73 10.04
CA PRO A 334 5.11 -19.93 10.74
C PRO A 334 5.13 -21.15 9.82
N THR A 335 6.17 -21.95 9.91
CA THR A 335 6.25 -23.24 9.20
C THR A 335 5.09 -24.13 9.62
N SER A 336 4.42 -24.76 8.67
CA SER A 336 3.28 -25.68 8.87
C SER A 336 3.74 -27.06 9.32
#